data_f729b76be6ab0cc0b3c884bcecf3218a
#
_entry.id   f729b76be6ab0cc0b3c884bcecf3218a
#
_cell.length_a   1.000
_cell.length_b   1.000
_cell.length_c   1.000
_cell.angle_alpha   90.00
_cell.angle_beta   90.00
_cell.angle_gamma   90.00
#
_symmetry.space_group_name_H-M   'P 1'
#
loop_
_entity.id
_entity.type
_entity.pdbx_description
1 polymer ?
#
loop_
_entity_poly.entity_id
_entity_poly.type
_entity_poly.pdbx_seq_one_letter_code
_entity_poly.pdbx_strand_id
1 'polypeptide(L)'
;MTGQPSPYLLAGQASELERLQLQSRVWEPAARALLAELPSGVGRRALEVGCGVMGWLRVLSAWVGPAGSVVGSDLDEKMLAGAQRLVDDEGLANVTLARDDLFASQLAQGSFDLVHARFQIAPLGRAAEQLAAYTRLLRPGGVLVLEDPDLASWRVNPDAPAVQRLIALIEEGFRAAGGNFNAGRELPQLLRGAGIEPRVSAHVVALEPGHPYLRLPIQFATSLRPRLETLLPRDDLDQLIAQAEGEIARPGTWGTTFTLVQAFGTLPA
;
A
#
# COMPACT_ATOMS: atom_id res chain seq x y z
N MET A 1 19.76 -3.99 24.92
CA MET A 1 18.89 -3.11 24.13
C MET A 1 18.01 -4.01 23.28
N THR A 2 16.86 -4.38 23.81
CA THR A 2 15.87 -5.22 23.12
C THR A 2 15.10 -4.33 22.18
N GLY A 3 15.43 -4.39 20.88
CA GLY A 3 14.64 -3.75 19.84
C GLY A 3 13.21 -4.30 19.87
N GLN A 4 12.22 -3.45 20.11
CA GLN A 4 10.83 -3.83 19.87
C GLN A 4 10.70 -4.23 18.39
N PRO A 5 10.01 -5.34 18.08
CA PRO A 5 9.77 -5.71 16.70
C PRO A 5 9.02 -4.56 16.00
N SER A 6 9.49 -4.20 14.80
CA SER A 6 8.80 -3.21 13.96
C SER A 6 7.33 -3.63 13.83
N PRO A 7 6.37 -2.72 14.05
CA PRO A 7 4.94 -3.01 13.88
C PRO A 7 4.57 -3.34 12.43
N TYR A 8 5.45 -3.08 11.47
CA TYR A 8 5.22 -3.38 10.08
C TYR A 8 5.59 -4.83 9.74
N LEU A 9 4.58 -5.60 9.32
CA LEU A 9 4.67 -7.04 9.08
C LEU A 9 5.71 -7.46 8.02
N LEU A 10 6.09 -6.56 7.11
CA LEU A 10 6.92 -6.85 5.94
C LEU A 10 8.30 -6.18 5.99
N ALA A 11 8.66 -5.51 7.10
CA ALA A 11 9.90 -4.72 7.19
C ALA A 11 11.18 -5.56 7.17
N GLY A 12 12.19 -5.11 6.41
CA GLY A 12 13.58 -5.42 6.71
C GLY A 12 14.46 -6.13 5.68
N GLN A 13 14.02 -6.32 4.42
CA GLN A 13 14.84 -6.98 3.39
C GLN A 13 15.12 -6.09 2.15
N ALA A 14 16.27 -6.25 1.49
CA ALA A 14 16.58 -5.56 0.23
C ALA A 14 15.54 -5.85 -0.87
N SER A 15 15.02 -7.08 -0.91
CA SER A 15 13.91 -7.50 -1.78
C SER A 15 12.60 -6.74 -1.52
N GLU A 16 12.43 -6.17 -0.32
CA GLU A 16 11.26 -5.38 0.04
C GLU A 16 11.26 -4.02 -0.70
N LEU A 17 12.40 -3.37 -0.82
CA LEU A 17 12.52 -2.11 -1.57
C LEU A 17 12.13 -2.29 -3.05
N GLU A 18 12.64 -3.34 -3.68
CA GLU A 18 12.32 -3.68 -5.07
C GLU A 18 10.83 -4.02 -5.25
N ARG A 19 10.27 -4.77 -4.31
CA ARG A 19 8.84 -5.12 -4.30
C ARG A 19 7.97 -3.87 -4.20
N LEU A 20 8.29 -2.93 -3.30
CA LEU A 20 7.54 -1.68 -3.12
C LEU A 20 7.65 -0.77 -4.35
N GLN A 21 8.80 -0.70 -4.99
CA GLN A 21 8.98 0.04 -6.24
C GLN A 21 8.14 -0.57 -7.37
N LEU A 22 8.17 -1.90 -7.53
CA LEU A 22 7.34 -2.60 -8.51
C LEU A 22 5.85 -2.37 -8.25
N GLN A 23 5.43 -2.51 -6.99
CA GLN A 23 4.06 -2.26 -6.56
C GLN A 23 3.60 -0.83 -6.92
N SER A 24 4.43 0.17 -6.66
CA SER A 24 4.11 1.55 -7.01
C SER A 24 3.92 1.75 -8.51
N ARG A 25 4.75 1.13 -9.34
CA ARG A 25 4.61 1.19 -10.82
C ARG A 25 3.35 0.50 -11.32
N VAL A 26 3.02 -0.67 -10.77
CA VAL A 26 1.83 -1.43 -11.17
C VAL A 26 0.55 -0.63 -10.91
N TRP A 27 0.50 0.13 -9.81
CA TRP A 27 -0.68 0.88 -9.39
C TRP A 27 -0.66 2.36 -9.79
N GLU A 28 0.42 2.86 -10.41
CA GLU A 28 0.51 4.26 -10.84
C GLU A 28 -0.59 4.68 -11.81
N PRO A 29 -1.04 3.85 -12.80
CA PRO A 29 -2.15 4.23 -13.67
C PRO A 29 -3.45 4.49 -12.90
N ALA A 30 -3.77 3.68 -11.89
CA ALA A 30 -4.95 3.87 -11.05
C ALA A 30 -4.85 5.16 -10.22
N ALA A 31 -3.66 5.46 -9.67
CA ALA A 31 -3.40 6.71 -8.97
C ALA A 31 -3.62 7.94 -9.84
N ARG A 32 -3.09 7.93 -11.07
CA ARG A 32 -3.27 9.03 -12.04
C ARG A 32 -4.72 9.20 -12.46
N ALA A 33 -5.44 8.10 -12.68
CA ALA A 33 -6.86 8.14 -13.02
C ALA A 33 -7.68 8.77 -11.90
N LEU A 34 -7.43 8.41 -10.64
CA LEU A 34 -8.11 9.02 -9.50
C LEU A 34 -7.82 10.52 -9.39
N LEU A 35 -6.53 10.91 -9.47
CA LEU A 35 -6.15 12.32 -9.36
C LEU A 35 -6.76 13.18 -10.49
N ALA A 36 -7.00 12.62 -11.67
CA ALA A 36 -7.67 13.30 -12.77
C ALA A 36 -9.16 13.60 -12.49
N GLU A 37 -9.77 12.87 -11.57
CA GLU A 37 -11.15 13.09 -11.13
C GLU A 37 -11.28 14.18 -10.05
N LEU A 38 -10.15 14.54 -9.41
CA LEU A 38 -10.12 15.55 -8.37
C LEU A 38 -9.99 16.96 -8.98
N PRO A 39 -10.41 18.01 -8.26
CA PRO A 39 -10.07 19.38 -8.61
C PRO A 39 -8.55 19.57 -8.73
N SER A 40 -8.12 20.55 -9.56
CA SER A 40 -6.70 20.84 -9.75
C SER A 40 -5.91 20.87 -8.46
N GLY A 41 -4.77 20.15 -8.45
CA GLY A 41 -3.83 20.11 -7.34
C GLY A 41 -2.80 21.24 -7.36
N VAL A 42 -2.72 22.03 -8.41
CA VAL A 42 -1.69 23.07 -8.57
C VAL A 42 -1.65 24.01 -7.38
N GLY A 43 -0.46 24.12 -6.76
CA GLY A 43 -0.23 24.95 -5.59
C GLY A 43 -0.74 24.36 -4.26
N ARG A 44 -1.30 23.14 -4.26
CA ARG A 44 -1.81 22.46 -3.09
C ARG A 44 -0.71 21.77 -2.28
N ARG A 45 -1.05 21.44 -1.04
CA ARG A 45 -0.19 20.68 -0.13
C ARG A 45 -0.76 19.27 0.06
N ALA A 46 -0.01 18.26 -0.34
CA ALA A 46 -0.40 16.86 -0.21
C ALA A 46 0.47 16.10 0.79
N LEU A 47 -0.12 15.08 1.43
CA LEU A 47 0.58 14.16 2.33
C LEU A 47 0.41 12.73 1.81
N GLU A 48 1.52 12.03 1.72
CA GLU A 48 1.61 10.59 1.52
C GLU A 48 1.96 9.92 2.83
N VAL A 49 1.03 9.20 3.46
CA VAL A 49 1.24 8.52 4.73
C VAL A 49 1.72 7.09 4.49
N GLY A 50 2.80 6.70 5.18
CA GLY A 50 3.44 5.41 4.96
C GLY A 50 3.99 5.31 3.54
N CYS A 51 4.75 6.32 3.12
CA CYS A 51 5.21 6.47 1.74
C CYS A 51 6.13 5.32 1.28
N GLY A 52 6.68 4.54 2.22
CA GLY A 52 7.67 3.53 1.89
C GLY A 52 8.83 4.15 1.10
N VAL A 53 9.18 3.53 -0.03
CA VAL A 53 10.24 4.03 -0.91
C VAL A 53 9.73 4.88 -2.07
N MET A 54 8.44 4.90 -2.33
CA MET A 54 7.87 5.67 -3.44
C MET A 54 6.42 6.10 -3.18
N GLY A 55 5.53 5.18 -2.76
CA GLY A 55 4.10 5.46 -2.62
C GLY A 55 3.54 6.23 -3.84
N TRP A 56 2.87 7.34 -3.56
CA TRP A 56 2.39 8.29 -4.56
C TRP A 56 3.29 9.52 -4.73
N LEU A 57 4.50 9.56 -4.16
CA LEU A 57 5.35 10.78 -4.16
C LEU A 57 5.50 11.40 -5.54
N ARG A 58 5.82 10.58 -6.57
CA ARG A 58 5.98 11.04 -7.96
C ARG A 58 4.67 11.62 -8.53
N VAL A 59 3.57 10.92 -8.35
CA VAL A 59 2.29 11.35 -8.94
C VAL A 59 1.72 12.55 -8.21
N LEU A 60 1.88 12.63 -6.90
CA LEU A 60 1.50 13.81 -6.11
C LEU A 60 2.37 15.02 -6.44
N SER A 61 3.70 14.85 -6.58
CA SER A 61 4.63 15.90 -7.01
C SER A 61 4.18 16.54 -8.33
N ALA A 62 3.85 15.70 -9.32
CA ALA A 62 3.34 16.18 -10.60
C ALA A 62 1.96 16.84 -10.49
N TRP A 63 1.06 16.32 -9.66
CA TRP A 63 -0.30 16.82 -9.48
C TRP A 63 -0.33 18.19 -8.80
N VAL A 64 0.50 18.41 -7.75
CA VAL A 64 0.56 19.71 -7.07
C VAL A 64 1.38 20.74 -7.84
N GLY A 65 2.23 20.29 -8.78
CA GLY A 65 3.10 21.14 -9.59
C GLY A 65 4.16 21.88 -8.78
N PRO A 66 4.98 22.73 -9.42
CA PRO A 66 6.13 23.37 -8.80
C PRO A 66 5.76 24.40 -7.71
N ALA A 67 4.54 24.92 -7.71
CA ALA A 67 4.06 25.86 -6.69
C ALA A 67 3.42 25.15 -5.47
N GLY A 68 3.19 23.84 -5.56
CA GLY A 68 2.67 23.03 -4.47
C GLY A 68 3.77 22.30 -3.70
N SER A 69 3.38 21.51 -2.72
CA SER A 69 4.32 20.71 -1.91
C SER A 69 3.75 19.34 -1.56
N VAL A 70 4.63 18.37 -1.45
CA VAL A 70 4.30 17.01 -1.01
C VAL A 70 5.15 16.68 0.22
N VAL A 71 4.52 16.14 1.24
CA VAL A 71 5.20 15.49 2.36
C VAL A 71 5.01 13.99 2.23
N GLY A 72 6.11 13.23 2.21
CA GLY A 72 6.09 11.79 2.38
C GLY A 72 6.45 11.45 3.81
N SER A 73 5.58 10.73 4.52
CA SER A 73 5.88 10.31 5.90
C SER A 73 5.98 8.80 6.00
N ASP A 74 6.91 8.33 6.82
CA ASP A 74 7.05 6.92 7.19
C ASP A 74 7.69 6.81 8.58
N LEU A 75 7.44 5.71 9.28
CA LEU A 75 8.06 5.44 10.57
C LEU A 75 9.45 4.83 10.40
N ASP A 76 9.68 4.09 9.31
CA ASP A 76 10.93 3.37 9.04
C ASP A 76 11.94 4.26 8.32
N GLU A 77 13.05 4.55 9.01
CA GLU A 77 14.16 5.36 8.46
C GLU A 77 14.81 4.74 7.22
N LYS A 78 14.81 3.41 7.08
CA LYS A 78 15.35 2.75 5.89
C LYS A 78 14.47 2.99 4.66
N MET A 79 13.14 3.00 4.86
CA MET A 79 12.18 3.34 3.81
C MET A 79 12.38 4.79 3.38
N LEU A 80 12.49 5.72 4.34
CA LEU A 80 12.74 7.14 4.05
C LEU A 80 14.07 7.36 3.34
N ALA A 81 15.13 6.65 3.73
CA ALA A 81 16.41 6.71 3.01
C ALA A 81 16.32 6.19 1.56
N GLY A 82 15.46 5.18 1.32
CA GLY A 82 15.14 4.71 -0.02
C GLY A 82 14.34 5.72 -0.82
N ALA A 83 13.34 6.33 -0.19
CA ALA A 83 12.51 7.39 -0.78
C ALA A 83 13.34 8.63 -1.13
N GLN A 84 14.29 9.03 -0.25
CA GLN A 84 15.16 10.19 -0.50
C GLN A 84 15.99 9.98 -1.77
N ARG A 85 16.61 8.81 -1.94
CA ARG A 85 17.34 8.51 -3.18
C ARG A 85 16.48 8.67 -4.42
N LEU A 86 15.25 8.18 -4.37
CA LEU A 86 14.31 8.33 -5.47
C LEU A 86 13.93 9.78 -5.74
N VAL A 87 13.66 10.56 -4.68
CA VAL A 87 13.35 12.00 -4.76
C VAL A 87 14.51 12.75 -5.43
N ASP A 88 15.76 12.41 -5.04
CA ASP A 88 16.97 13.01 -5.60
C ASP A 88 17.19 12.59 -7.07
N ASP A 89 17.09 11.29 -7.37
CA ASP A 89 17.29 10.72 -8.70
C ASP A 89 16.26 11.23 -9.74
N GLU A 90 15.04 11.48 -9.29
CA GLU A 90 13.97 11.99 -10.15
C GLU A 90 13.81 13.52 -10.10
N GLY A 91 14.60 14.21 -9.29
CA GLY A 91 14.59 15.67 -9.18
C GLY A 91 13.26 16.23 -8.66
N LEU A 92 12.60 15.55 -7.72
CA LEU A 92 11.31 15.94 -7.16
C LEU A 92 11.47 17.08 -6.13
N ALA A 93 11.78 18.28 -6.61
CA ALA A 93 12.15 19.43 -5.77
C ALA A 93 11.06 19.91 -4.80
N ASN A 94 9.79 19.55 -5.04
CA ASN A 94 8.64 19.91 -4.22
C ASN A 94 8.23 18.81 -3.22
N VAL A 95 9.04 17.75 -3.07
CA VAL A 95 8.83 16.65 -2.13
C VAL A 95 9.77 16.79 -0.94
N THR A 96 9.24 16.65 0.26
CA THR A 96 10.00 16.54 1.51
C THR A 96 9.62 15.26 2.24
N LEU A 97 10.57 14.65 2.95
CA LEU A 97 10.32 13.42 3.70
C LEU A 97 10.38 13.71 5.20
N ALA A 98 9.51 13.05 5.96
CA ALA A 98 9.43 13.19 7.40
C ALA A 98 9.32 11.81 8.07
N ARG A 99 10.13 11.57 9.10
CA ARG A 99 9.90 10.45 10.00
C ARG A 99 8.74 10.82 10.92
N ASP A 100 7.64 10.07 10.82
CA ASP A 100 6.43 10.36 11.58
C ASP A 100 5.68 9.06 11.93
N ASP A 101 5.16 9.00 13.15
CA ASP A 101 4.24 7.95 13.59
C ASP A 101 2.81 8.46 13.42
N LEU A 102 2.05 7.86 12.52
CA LEU A 102 0.66 8.25 12.26
C LEU A 102 -0.19 8.38 13.54
N PHE A 103 0.03 7.48 14.52
CA PHE A 103 -0.75 7.46 15.75
C PHE A 103 -0.31 8.51 16.79
N ALA A 104 0.89 9.07 16.60
CA ALA A 104 1.50 10.11 17.43
C ALA A 104 2.09 11.24 16.57
N SER A 105 1.45 11.53 15.44
CA SER A 105 1.96 12.44 14.40
C SER A 105 2.28 13.82 14.94
N GLN A 106 3.47 14.31 14.52
CA GLN A 106 3.96 15.67 14.80
C GLN A 106 3.74 16.60 13.60
N LEU A 107 3.14 16.10 12.51
CA LEU A 107 2.81 16.93 11.36
C LEU A 107 1.71 17.95 11.72
N ALA A 108 1.75 19.11 11.07
CA ALA A 108 0.79 20.18 11.33
C ALA A 108 -0.64 19.73 11.02
N GLN A 109 -1.51 19.78 12.04
CA GLN A 109 -2.91 19.44 11.91
C GLN A 109 -3.65 20.43 11.00
N GLY A 110 -4.66 19.95 10.27
CA GLY A 110 -5.50 20.79 9.42
C GLY A 110 -4.73 21.49 8.30
N SER A 111 -3.58 20.95 7.87
CA SER A 111 -2.67 21.66 6.97
C SER A 111 -2.59 21.09 5.55
N PHE A 112 -3.18 19.93 5.30
CA PHE A 112 -3.08 19.27 4.00
C PHE A 112 -4.38 19.36 3.21
N ASP A 113 -4.26 19.68 1.92
CA ASP A 113 -5.36 19.69 0.96
C ASP A 113 -5.75 18.26 0.53
N LEU A 114 -4.78 17.35 0.51
CA LEU A 114 -4.97 15.94 0.23
C LEU A 114 -4.12 15.11 1.18
N VAL A 115 -4.72 14.08 1.78
CA VAL A 115 -4.03 13.02 2.50
C VAL A 115 -4.30 11.70 1.78
N HIS A 116 -3.23 11.00 1.41
CA HIS A 116 -3.28 9.69 0.80
C HIS A 116 -2.63 8.65 1.71
N ALA A 117 -3.22 7.46 1.74
CA ALA A 117 -2.62 6.28 2.37
C ALA A 117 -2.96 5.03 1.55
N ARG A 118 -1.93 4.23 1.23
CA ARG A 118 -2.07 2.97 0.50
C ARG A 118 -1.49 1.81 1.28
N PHE A 119 -2.29 0.73 1.39
CA PHE A 119 -1.91 -0.49 2.10
C PHE A 119 -1.46 -0.25 3.54
N GLN A 120 -2.18 0.63 4.23
CA GLN A 120 -1.94 0.92 5.65
C GLN A 120 -2.95 0.21 6.55
N ILE A 121 -4.22 0.15 6.16
CA ILE A 121 -5.26 -0.47 6.98
C ILE A 121 -5.10 -1.99 6.96
N ALA A 122 -4.84 -2.58 5.81
CA ALA A 122 -4.67 -4.02 5.68
C ALA A 122 -3.60 -4.61 6.63
N PRO A 123 -2.35 -4.10 6.68
CA PRO A 123 -1.32 -4.65 7.56
C PRO A 123 -1.41 -4.18 9.01
N LEU A 124 -1.85 -2.95 9.28
CA LEU A 124 -1.80 -2.35 10.61
C LEU A 124 -3.10 -2.57 11.40
N GLY A 125 -4.22 -2.86 10.73
CA GLY A 125 -5.54 -2.85 11.37
C GLY A 125 -5.87 -1.48 11.94
N ARG A 126 -6.58 -1.41 13.08
CA ARG A 126 -6.89 -0.16 13.80
C ARG A 126 -7.54 0.89 12.90
N ALA A 127 -8.40 0.49 11.97
CA ALA A 127 -8.93 1.33 10.90
C ALA A 127 -9.55 2.64 11.40
N ALA A 128 -10.32 2.60 12.50
CA ALA A 128 -10.94 3.80 13.07
C ALA A 128 -9.91 4.80 13.63
N GLU A 129 -8.84 4.31 14.24
CA GLU A 129 -7.77 5.17 14.76
C GLU A 129 -6.94 5.79 13.62
N GLN A 130 -6.66 5.01 12.56
CA GLN A 130 -6.01 5.53 11.36
C GLN A 130 -6.87 6.61 10.72
N LEU A 131 -8.19 6.37 10.54
CA LEU A 131 -9.10 7.36 9.99
C LEU A 131 -9.09 8.67 10.79
N ALA A 132 -9.16 8.58 12.13
CA ALA A 132 -9.11 9.74 13.00
C ALA A 132 -7.76 10.50 12.88
N ALA A 133 -6.66 9.77 12.65
CA ALA A 133 -5.36 10.39 12.42
C ALA A 133 -5.30 11.11 11.07
N TYR A 134 -5.77 10.48 9.98
CA TYR A 134 -5.82 11.08 8.65
C TYR A 134 -6.68 12.35 8.62
N THR A 135 -7.87 12.29 9.21
CA THR A 135 -8.80 13.44 9.22
C THR A 135 -8.26 14.62 10.03
N ARG A 136 -7.50 14.38 11.11
CA ARG A 136 -6.82 15.46 11.85
C ARG A 136 -5.77 16.20 11.02
N LEU A 137 -5.11 15.56 10.09
CA LEU A 137 -4.09 16.16 9.22
C LEU A 137 -4.71 16.95 8.06
N LEU A 138 -5.90 16.55 7.60
CA LEU A 138 -6.65 17.26 6.58
C LEU A 138 -7.17 18.60 7.08
N ARG A 139 -7.12 19.61 6.21
CA ARG A 139 -7.89 20.83 6.41
C ARG A 139 -9.39 20.58 6.14
N PRO A 140 -10.30 21.40 6.70
CA PRO A 140 -11.69 21.40 6.27
C PRO A 140 -11.78 21.57 4.73
N GLY A 141 -12.61 20.76 4.07
CA GLY A 141 -12.69 20.71 2.60
C GLY A 141 -11.51 20.01 1.90
N GLY A 142 -10.58 19.42 2.64
CA GLY A 142 -9.50 18.59 2.10
C GLY A 142 -9.99 17.22 1.66
N VAL A 143 -9.23 16.54 0.82
CA VAL A 143 -9.58 15.22 0.24
C VAL A 143 -8.80 14.13 0.94
N LEU A 144 -9.52 13.11 1.45
CA LEU A 144 -8.92 11.85 1.91
C LEU A 144 -8.99 10.82 0.78
N VAL A 145 -7.87 10.16 0.51
CA VAL A 145 -7.78 9.04 -0.44
C VAL A 145 -7.20 7.84 0.29
N LEU A 146 -7.96 6.75 0.35
CA LEU A 146 -7.52 5.48 0.93
C LEU A 146 -7.51 4.39 -0.12
N GLU A 147 -6.45 3.58 -0.13
CA GLU A 147 -6.28 2.45 -1.02
C GLU A 147 -5.90 1.19 -0.23
N ASP A 148 -6.70 0.16 -0.30
CA ASP A 148 -6.40 -1.13 0.32
C ASP A 148 -6.86 -2.32 -0.54
N PRO A 149 -6.32 -3.53 -0.32
CA PRO A 149 -6.56 -4.67 -1.18
C PRO A 149 -7.87 -5.39 -0.89
N ASP A 150 -8.33 -6.14 -1.89
CA ASP A 150 -9.32 -7.21 -1.81
C ASP A 150 -8.80 -8.42 -2.60
N LEU A 151 -8.71 -9.57 -1.97
CA LEU A 151 -8.12 -10.79 -2.55
C LEU A 151 -8.97 -11.45 -3.64
N ALA A 152 -10.24 -11.06 -3.83
CA ALA A 152 -11.18 -11.80 -4.67
C ALA A 152 -10.69 -12.09 -6.09
N SER A 153 -9.93 -11.15 -6.68
CA SER A 153 -9.40 -11.26 -8.05
C SER A 153 -7.99 -11.82 -8.16
N TRP A 154 -7.30 -12.09 -7.04
CA TRP A 154 -5.91 -12.53 -7.10
C TRP A 154 -5.81 -13.99 -7.57
N ARG A 155 -5.46 -14.19 -8.83
CA ARG A 155 -5.43 -15.50 -9.49
C ARG A 155 -4.22 -15.64 -10.38
N VAL A 156 -3.76 -16.89 -10.53
CA VAL A 156 -2.76 -17.33 -11.51
C VAL A 156 -3.38 -18.41 -12.38
N ASN A 157 -3.13 -18.35 -13.66
CA ASN A 157 -3.68 -19.22 -14.70
C ASN A 157 -2.56 -19.78 -15.60
N PRO A 158 -2.69 -21.00 -16.18
CA PRO A 158 -3.74 -21.99 -15.88
C PRO A 158 -3.71 -22.39 -14.41
N ASP A 159 -4.63 -23.24 -13.97
CA ASP A 159 -4.82 -23.65 -12.58
C ASP A 159 -3.51 -23.81 -11.79
N ALA A 160 -3.38 -23.06 -10.72
CA ALA A 160 -2.19 -22.94 -9.87
C ALA A 160 -2.56 -23.16 -8.39
N PRO A 161 -2.89 -24.39 -7.98
CA PRO A 161 -3.40 -24.70 -6.64
C PRO A 161 -2.41 -24.35 -5.52
N ALA A 162 -1.10 -24.51 -5.74
CA ALA A 162 -0.10 -24.15 -4.74
C ALA A 162 -0.04 -22.63 -4.55
N VAL A 163 -0.12 -21.84 -5.62
CA VAL A 163 -0.22 -20.37 -5.51
C VAL A 163 -1.50 -19.98 -4.77
N GLN A 164 -2.65 -20.58 -5.08
CA GLN A 164 -3.91 -20.26 -4.39
C GLN A 164 -3.86 -20.64 -2.90
N ARG A 165 -3.25 -21.78 -2.57
CA ARG A 165 -3.01 -22.19 -1.19
C ARG A 165 -2.11 -21.21 -0.45
N LEU A 166 -1.05 -20.71 -1.12
CA LEU A 166 -0.13 -19.74 -0.55
C LEU A 166 -0.82 -18.39 -0.29
N ILE A 167 -1.66 -17.92 -1.21
CA ILE A 167 -2.47 -16.71 -1.04
C ILE A 167 -3.41 -16.85 0.16
N ALA A 168 -4.10 -17.99 0.32
CA ALA A 168 -4.95 -18.25 1.47
C ALA A 168 -4.18 -18.23 2.79
N LEU A 169 -2.98 -18.82 2.81
CA LEU A 169 -2.10 -18.82 3.99
C LEU A 169 -1.61 -17.40 4.34
N ILE A 170 -1.31 -16.57 3.33
CA ILE A 170 -0.95 -15.15 3.52
C ILE A 170 -2.11 -14.39 4.16
N GLU A 171 -3.34 -14.56 3.68
CA GLU A 171 -4.53 -13.95 4.28
C GLU A 171 -4.69 -14.35 5.75
N GLU A 172 -4.51 -15.62 6.05
CA GLU A 172 -4.55 -16.14 7.42
C GLU A 172 -3.44 -15.54 8.30
N GLY A 173 -2.23 -15.39 7.76
CA GLY A 173 -1.10 -14.74 8.42
C GLY A 173 -1.38 -13.28 8.76
N PHE A 174 -2.00 -12.53 7.85
CA PHE A 174 -2.45 -11.15 8.12
C PHE A 174 -3.47 -11.10 9.24
N ARG A 175 -4.50 -11.95 9.18
CA ARG A 175 -5.56 -12.03 10.20
C ARG A 175 -5.00 -12.38 11.58
N ALA A 176 -4.09 -13.34 11.65
CA ALA A 176 -3.42 -13.73 12.89
C ALA A 176 -2.56 -12.61 13.49
N ALA A 177 -2.16 -11.61 12.69
CA ALA A 177 -1.43 -10.42 13.12
C ALA A 177 -2.35 -9.22 13.46
N GLY A 178 -3.67 -9.39 13.37
CA GLY A 178 -4.64 -8.30 13.58
C GLY A 178 -4.88 -7.43 12.34
N GLY A 179 -4.32 -7.79 11.18
CA GLY A 179 -4.57 -7.16 9.89
C GLY A 179 -5.76 -7.78 9.14
N ASN A 180 -6.10 -7.17 8.01
CA ASN A 180 -7.16 -7.67 7.13
C ASN A 180 -6.77 -7.42 5.66
N PHE A 181 -6.37 -8.47 4.94
CA PHE A 181 -6.01 -8.33 3.51
C PHE A 181 -7.21 -8.01 2.60
N ASN A 182 -8.43 -7.99 3.13
CA ASN A 182 -9.64 -7.57 2.44
C ASN A 182 -10.16 -6.21 2.94
N ALA A 183 -9.30 -5.39 3.56
CA ALA A 183 -9.66 -4.08 4.11
C ALA A 183 -10.28 -3.13 3.08
N GLY A 184 -9.93 -3.28 1.80
CA GLY A 184 -10.50 -2.50 0.72
C GLY A 184 -12.04 -2.50 0.69
N ARG A 185 -12.68 -3.62 1.08
CA ARG A 185 -14.14 -3.74 1.14
C ARG A 185 -14.77 -2.81 2.18
N GLU A 186 -14.04 -2.46 3.21
CA GLU A 186 -14.51 -1.70 4.36
C GLU A 186 -14.29 -0.20 4.20
N LEU A 187 -13.42 0.24 3.26
CA LEU A 187 -13.06 1.64 3.07
C LEU A 187 -14.27 2.58 2.89
N PRO A 188 -15.29 2.24 2.09
CA PRO A 188 -16.44 3.14 1.91
C PRO A 188 -17.21 3.37 3.22
N GLN A 189 -17.41 2.32 4.00
CA GLN A 189 -18.08 2.42 5.29
C GLN A 189 -17.22 3.17 6.31
N LEU A 190 -15.91 2.98 6.25
CA LEU A 190 -14.96 3.68 7.11
C LEU A 190 -15.02 5.20 6.86
N LEU A 191 -14.98 5.66 5.60
CA LEU A 191 -15.07 7.08 5.27
C LEU A 191 -16.39 7.70 5.74
N ARG A 192 -17.53 6.99 5.56
CA ARG A 192 -18.83 7.46 6.08
C ARG A 192 -18.82 7.64 7.59
N GLY A 193 -18.08 6.82 8.32
CA GLY A 193 -17.89 6.96 9.77
C GLY A 193 -17.22 8.29 10.18
N ALA A 194 -16.49 8.94 9.28
CA ALA A 194 -15.91 10.29 9.47
C ALA A 194 -16.76 11.40 8.83
N GLY A 195 -17.98 11.10 8.39
CA GLY A 195 -18.83 12.07 7.70
C GLY A 195 -18.41 12.37 6.26
N ILE A 196 -17.47 11.59 5.70
CA ILE A 196 -17.01 11.73 4.31
C ILE A 196 -17.86 10.83 3.41
N GLU A 197 -18.61 11.41 2.46
CA GLU A 197 -19.31 10.60 1.45
C GLU A 197 -18.30 10.08 0.42
N PRO A 198 -18.10 8.75 0.33
CA PRO A 198 -17.06 8.19 -0.51
C PRO A 198 -17.48 8.05 -1.98
N ARG A 199 -16.55 8.39 -2.87
CA ARG A 199 -16.49 7.81 -4.21
C ARG A 199 -15.61 6.57 -4.15
N VAL A 200 -15.93 5.56 -4.95
CA VAL A 200 -15.24 4.27 -4.92
C VAL A 200 -14.86 3.86 -6.34
N SER A 201 -13.65 3.39 -6.51
CA SER A 201 -13.20 2.68 -7.71
C SER A 201 -12.45 1.40 -7.32
N ALA A 202 -12.39 0.46 -8.25
CA ALA A 202 -11.72 -0.81 -8.06
C ALA A 202 -10.94 -1.18 -9.32
N HIS A 203 -9.67 -1.58 -9.14
CA HIS A 203 -8.76 -1.84 -10.23
C HIS A 203 -8.14 -3.22 -10.10
N VAL A 204 -8.10 -3.94 -11.21
CA VAL A 204 -7.39 -5.22 -11.36
C VAL A 204 -6.49 -5.12 -12.57
N VAL A 205 -5.24 -5.51 -12.42
CA VAL A 205 -4.26 -5.51 -13.50
C VAL A 205 -4.04 -6.95 -13.97
N ALA A 206 -4.14 -7.18 -15.27
CA ALA A 206 -3.71 -8.42 -15.89
C ALA A 206 -2.18 -8.48 -15.94
N LEU A 207 -1.63 -9.62 -15.52
CA LEU A 207 -0.18 -9.86 -15.47
C LEU A 207 0.16 -10.87 -16.56
N GLU A 208 0.79 -10.39 -17.62
CA GLU A 208 1.24 -11.23 -18.72
C GLU A 208 2.30 -12.26 -18.29
N PRO A 209 2.53 -13.31 -19.09
CA PRO A 209 3.58 -14.29 -18.81
C PRO A 209 4.95 -13.61 -18.58
N GLY A 210 5.60 -13.99 -17.49
CA GLY A 210 6.90 -13.41 -17.10
C GLY A 210 6.82 -12.08 -16.36
N HIS A 211 5.64 -11.52 -16.15
CA HIS A 211 5.51 -10.27 -15.39
C HIS A 211 6.00 -10.47 -13.94
N PRO A 212 6.94 -9.66 -13.42
CA PRO A 212 7.57 -9.89 -12.12
C PRO A 212 6.59 -9.87 -10.94
N TYR A 213 5.48 -9.18 -11.07
CA TYR A 213 4.43 -9.11 -10.03
C TYR A 213 3.65 -10.43 -9.86
N LEU A 214 3.77 -11.39 -10.79
CA LEU A 214 3.28 -12.76 -10.60
C LEU A 214 3.93 -13.45 -9.39
N ARG A 215 5.16 -13.06 -9.03
CA ARG A 215 5.88 -13.60 -7.87
C ARG A 215 5.48 -12.98 -6.53
N LEU A 216 4.53 -12.05 -6.51
CA LEU A 216 4.10 -11.37 -5.30
C LEU A 216 3.67 -12.33 -4.17
N PRO A 217 2.94 -13.44 -4.41
CA PRO A 217 2.63 -14.42 -3.36
C PRO A 217 3.89 -15.01 -2.71
N ILE A 218 4.93 -15.29 -3.51
CA ILE A 218 6.22 -15.81 -3.03
C ILE A 218 6.94 -14.75 -2.16
N GLN A 219 6.95 -13.50 -2.62
CA GLN A 219 7.57 -12.40 -1.89
C GLN A 219 6.89 -12.16 -0.56
N PHE A 220 5.56 -12.16 -0.50
CA PHE A 220 4.81 -12.08 0.74
C PHE A 220 5.11 -13.26 1.67
N ALA A 221 5.11 -14.50 1.16
CA ALA A 221 5.42 -15.67 1.96
C ALA A 221 6.83 -15.59 2.56
N THR A 222 7.80 -15.08 1.80
CA THR A 222 9.17 -14.86 2.29
C THR A 222 9.22 -13.82 3.40
N SER A 223 8.57 -12.68 3.22
CA SER A 223 8.55 -11.59 4.19
C SER A 223 7.77 -11.95 5.47
N LEU A 224 6.68 -12.71 5.32
CA LEU A 224 5.83 -13.17 6.42
C LEU A 224 6.28 -14.51 7.03
N ARG A 225 7.39 -15.10 6.57
CA ARG A 225 7.85 -16.44 6.97
C ARG A 225 7.73 -16.71 8.48
N PRO A 226 8.25 -15.86 9.39
CA PRO A 226 8.15 -16.14 10.83
C PRO A 226 6.71 -16.31 11.33
N ARG A 227 5.77 -15.64 10.68
CA ARG A 227 4.35 -15.73 10.99
C ARG A 227 3.73 -16.98 10.37
N LEU A 228 4.04 -17.27 9.10
CA LEU A 228 3.48 -18.41 8.40
C LEU A 228 3.97 -19.74 9.00
N GLU A 229 5.18 -19.79 9.54
CA GLU A 229 5.71 -20.95 10.26
C GLU A 229 4.95 -21.27 11.58
N THR A 230 4.13 -20.34 12.09
CA THR A 230 3.20 -20.61 13.20
C THR A 230 1.89 -21.27 12.74
N LEU A 231 1.58 -21.21 11.44
CA LEU A 231 0.37 -21.75 10.82
C LEU A 231 0.62 -23.03 10.04
N LEU A 232 1.82 -23.21 9.49
CA LEU A 232 2.22 -24.34 8.69
C LEU A 232 3.67 -24.73 9.05
N PRO A 233 3.99 -26.03 9.30
CA PRO A 233 5.36 -26.47 9.54
C PRO A 233 6.33 -25.97 8.47
N ARG A 234 7.57 -25.70 8.87
CA ARG A 234 8.59 -25.10 8.01
C ARG A 234 8.81 -25.85 6.72
N ASP A 235 8.97 -27.17 6.81
CA ASP A 235 9.24 -28.02 5.63
C ASP A 235 8.04 -28.00 4.66
N ASP A 236 6.81 -27.99 5.18
CA ASP A 236 5.59 -27.91 4.39
C ASP A 236 5.46 -26.52 3.71
N LEU A 237 5.85 -25.44 4.42
CA LEU A 237 5.88 -24.10 3.85
C LEU A 237 6.93 -24.00 2.73
N ASP A 238 8.12 -24.54 2.92
CA ASP A 238 9.17 -24.56 1.91
C ASP A 238 8.74 -25.36 0.68
N GLN A 239 8.09 -26.51 0.87
CA GLN A 239 7.52 -27.29 -0.22
C GLN A 239 6.41 -26.53 -0.95
N LEU A 240 5.52 -25.85 -0.23
CA LEU A 240 4.44 -25.06 -0.83
C LEU A 240 4.99 -23.91 -1.67
N ILE A 241 6.00 -23.20 -1.15
CA ILE A 241 6.68 -22.11 -1.87
C ILE A 241 7.33 -22.65 -3.15
N ALA A 242 8.06 -23.76 -3.07
CA ALA A 242 8.71 -24.37 -4.24
C ALA A 242 7.69 -24.82 -5.30
N GLN A 243 6.57 -25.41 -4.90
CA GLN A 243 5.47 -25.77 -5.79
C GLN A 243 4.87 -24.54 -6.47
N ALA A 244 4.59 -23.47 -5.71
CA ALA A 244 4.06 -22.22 -6.24
C ALA A 244 5.03 -21.54 -7.22
N GLU A 245 6.34 -21.58 -6.94
CA GLU A 245 7.37 -21.11 -7.87
C GLU A 245 7.35 -21.89 -9.18
N GLY A 246 7.25 -23.21 -9.09
CA GLY A 246 7.13 -24.09 -10.26
C GLY A 246 5.86 -23.80 -11.09
N GLU A 247 4.74 -23.51 -10.44
CA GLU A 247 3.49 -23.13 -11.12
C GLU A 247 3.62 -21.79 -11.85
N ILE A 248 4.23 -20.79 -11.21
CA ILE A 248 4.45 -19.46 -11.81
C ILE A 248 5.45 -19.54 -12.98
N ALA A 249 6.43 -20.42 -12.91
CA ALA A 249 7.47 -20.58 -13.94
C ALA A 249 7.00 -21.34 -15.18
N ARG A 250 5.81 -21.95 -15.16
CA ARG A 250 5.29 -22.67 -16.35
C ARG A 250 5.14 -21.74 -17.54
N PRO A 251 5.53 -22.14 -18.75
CA PRO A 251 5.32 -21.33 -19.96
C PRO A 251 3.86 -20.95 -20.14
N GLY A 252 3.60 -19.69 -20.48
CA GLY A 252 2.25 -19.17 -20.69
C GLY A 252 1.48 -18.85 -19.42
N THR A 253 2.08 -19.02 -18.23
CA THR A 253 1.45 -18.61 -16.97
C THR A 253 1.22 -17.10 -16.96
N TRP A 254 -0.01 -16.70 -16.70
CA TRP A 254 -0.45 -15.32 -16.54
C TRP A 254 -1.32 -15.18 -15.28
N GLY A 255 -1.70 -14.00 -14.91
CA GLY A 255 -2.54 -13.82 -13.72
C GLY A 255 -3.25 -12.48 -13.65
N THR A 256 -3.94 -12.29 -12.54
CA THR A 256 -4.52 -11.01 -12.14
C THR A 256 -4.01 -10.63 -10.76
N THR A 257 -3.85 -9.34 -10.53
CA THR A 257 -3.58 -8.82 -9.19
C THR A 257 -4.77 -9.05 -8.25
N PHE A 258 -4.57 -8.90 -6.95
CA PHE A 258 -5.69 -8.57 -6.07
C PHE A 258 -6.37 -7.28 -6.58
N THR A 259 -7.62 -7.06 -6.18
CA THR A 259 -8.30 -5.80 -6.48
C THR A 259 -7.72 -4.70 -5.59
N LEU A 260 -7.24 -3.60 -6.18
CA LEU A 260 -6.99 -2.36 -5.45
C LEU A 260 -8.32 -1.62 -5.35
N VAL A 261 -8.84 -1.48 -4.15
CA VAL A 261 -10.02 -0.65 -3.88
C VAL A 261 -9.53 0.74 -3.48
N GLN A 262 -10.01 1.74 -4.16
CA GLN A 262 -9.81 3.16 -3.83
C GLN A 262 -11.12 3.72 -3.31
N ALA A 263 -11.09 4.33 -2.13
CA ALA A 263 -12.21 5.10 -1.59
C ALA A 263 -11.72 6.51 -1.24
N PHE A 264 -12.39 7.53 -1.74
CA PHE A 264 -11.98 8.91 -1.55
C PHE A 264 -13.16 9.86 -1.45
N GLY A 265 -12.96 10.96 -0.73
CA GLY A 265 -14.00 11.97 -0.55
C GLY A 265 -13.47 13.19 0.17
N THR A 266 -14.33 14.21 0.26
CA THR A 266 -13.99 15.50 0.88
C THR A 266 -14.41 15.50 2.34
N LEU A 267 -13.49 15.90 3.23
CA LEU A 267 -13.80 16.14 4.64
C LEU A 267 -14.75 17.35 4.72
N PRO A 268 -15.91 17.24 5.42
CA PRO A 268 -16.79 18.36 5.63
C PRO A 268 -16.09 19.59 6.24
N ALA A 269 -16.63 20.79 5.95
CA ALA A 269 -16.11 22.06 6.43
C ALA A 269 -16.37 22.26 7.93
#